data_f92b8c30a7e4ac16cf48c9778dc603ce
#
_entry.id   f92b8c30a7e4ac16cf48c9778dc603ce
#
_cell.length_a   1.000
_cell.length_b   1.000
_cell.length_c   1.000
_cell.angle_alpha   90.00
_cell.angle_beta   90.00
_cell.angle_gamma   90.00
#
_symmetry.space_group_name_H-M   'P 1'
#
loop_
_entity.id
_entity.type
_entity.pdbx_description
1 polymer ?
#
loop_
_entity_poly.entity_id
_entity_poly.type
_entity_poly.pdbx_seq_one_letter_code
_entity_poly.pdbx_strand_id
1 'polypeptide(L)'
;MACVTVQGCNPLCPGGSVLSPLLWSLLVSAILIQVAVFSTTIYLHRCATHKALIVHPAVEWMFKFALWLTTGQCTKEWVAVHRKHHAFTDEEGDPHSPKLEGFWKVQFGNVFYYVREIKHTDVVERYARDIKEGWWDRHVFNRGLLGLVVGTSALCLVVGSVIGVWWALLAAGIHAVMYVFVLSSSINGLCHHVGYKNFDNTATNIRLLALLTGGEGLHNNHHGYPRSPKFSFRASEFDPAWPLIKLLIVLKLAKPYKTIEEIAA
;
A
#
# COMPACT_ATOMS: atom_id res chain seq x y z
N MET A 1 48.78 -38.86 -19.40
CA MET A 1 47.36 -38.51 -19.54
C MET A 1 46.68 -38.80 -18.21
N ALA A 2 46.51 -37.79 -17.38
CA ALA A 2 45.85 -37.90 -16.08
C ALA A 2 44.46 -37.22 -16.17
N CYS A 3 43.44 -38.01 -15.98
CA CYS A 3 42.05 -37.57 -15.97
C CYS A 3 41.76 -36.90 -14.61
N VAL A 4 41.56 -35.59 -14.58
CA VAL A 4 41.15 -34.85 -13.36
C VAL A 4 39.63 -34.86 -13.33
N THR A 5 39.08 -35.73 -12.52
CA THR A 5 37.65 -35.70 -12.13
C THR A 5 37.49 -34.68 -11.01
N VAL A 6 36.85 -33.55 -11.32
CA VAL A 6 36.37 -32.61 -10.31
C VAL A 6 35.00 -33.11 -9.83
N GLN A 7 35.00 -33.94 -8.81
CA GLN A 7 33.83 -34.23 -7.99
C GLN A 7 33.93 -33.40 -6.71
N GLY A 8 33.19 -32.31 -6.65
CA GLY A 8 32.99 -31.49 -5.46
C GLY A 8 31.51 -31.48 -5.02
N CYS A 9 30.93 -32.64 -4.80
CA CYS A 9 29.73 -32.74 -4.01
C CYS A 9 30.11 -32.71 -2.51
N ASN A 10 29.85 -31.65 -1.83
CA ASN A 10 30.00 -31.56 -0.38
C ASN A 10 28.72 -32.16 0.29
N PRO A 11 28.80 -33.35 0.91
CA PRO A 11 27.63 -34.04 1.45
C PRO A 11 27.29 -33.62 2.89
N LEU A 12 27.62 -32.42 3.34
CA LEU A 12 27.41 -31.98 4.70
C LEU A 12 26.59 -30.66 4.75
N CYS A 13 25.35 -30.69 4.22
CA CYS A 13 24.30 -29.78 4.65
C CYS A 13 23.07 -30.58 5.05
N PRO A 14 22.96 -31.09 6.29
CA PRO A 14 21.72 -31.57 6.83
C PRO A 14 20.89 -30.36 7.26
N GLY A 15 20.04 -29.84 6.41
CA GLY A 15 19.17 -28.72 6.69
C GLY A 15 18.73 -27.97 5.45
N GLY A 16 18.44 -28.68 4.34
CA GLY A 16 17.75 -28.06 3.20
C GLY A 16 16.43 -27.48 3.69
N SER A 17 16.21 -26.19 3.46
CA SER A 17 14.94 -25.55 3.77
C SER A 17 13.80 -26.40 3.20
N VAL A 18 12.76 -26.68 4.00
CA VAL A 18 11.58 -27.48 3.62
C VAL A 18 10.91 -26.89 2.37
N LEU A 19 11.10 -25.59 2.11
CA LEU A 19 10.55 -24.88 0.96
C LEU A 19 11.64 -24.62 -0.11
N SER A 20 11.25 -24.76 -1.39
CA SER A 20 12.10 -24.35 -2.50
C SER A 20 12.38 -22.84 -2.47
N PRO A 21 13.51 -22.35 -3.03
CA PRO A 21 13.80 -20.92 -3.11
C PRO A 21 12.71 -20.10 -3.80
N LEU A 22 11.98 -20.68 -4.75
CA LEU A 22 10.82 -20.03 -5.37
C LEU A 22 9.68 -19.80 -4.36
N LEU A 23 9.34 -20.81 -3.55
CA LEU A 23 8.30 -20.66 -2.53
C LEU A 23 8.70 -19.63 -1.47
N TRP A 24 9.97 -19.57 -1.10
CA TRP A 24 10.50 -18.50 -0.25
C TRP A 24 10.35 -17.13 -0.89
N SER A 25 10.67 -16.98 -2.19
CA SER A 25 10.47 -15.70 -2.91
C SER A 25 9.01 -15.28 -2.92
N LEU A 26 8.08 -16.20 -3.15
CA LEU A 26 6.64 -15.93 -3.12
C LEU A 26 6.16 -15.53 -1.71
N LEU A 27 6.62 -16.22 -0.68
CA LEU A 27 6.28 -15.88 0.71
C LEU A 27 6.82 -14.50 1.10
N VAL A 28 8.08 -14.23 0.79
CA VAL A 28 8.71 -12.92 1.08
C VAL A 28 8.01 -11.81 0.32
N SER A 29 7.69 -11.99 -0.97
CA SER A 29 6.93 -10.99 -1.72
C SER A 29 5.55 -10.74 -1.12
N ALA A 30 4.83 -11.80 -0.69
CA ALA A 30 3.54 -11.65 -0.03
C ALA A 30 3.64 -10.85 1.28
N ILE A 31 4.67 -11.09 2.08
CA ILE A 31 4.93 -10.32 3.31
C ILE A 31 5.20 -8.84 2.98
N LEU A 32 6.08 -8.56 2.00
CA LEU A 32 6.40 -7.20 1.58
C LEU A 32 5.17 -6.46 1.06
N ILE A 33 4.32 -7.14 0.26
CA ILE A 33 3.06 -6.60 -0.23
C ILE A 33 2.16 -6.22 0.94
N GLN A 34 1.98 -7.11 1.93
CA GLN A 34 1.11 -6.81 3.07
C GLN A 34 1.68 -5.70 3.95
N VAL A 35 2.99 -5.64 4.16
CA VAL A 35 3.63 -4.50 4.87
C VAL A 35 3.33 -3.19 4.15
N ALA A 36 3.47 -3.12 2.84
CA ALA A 36 3.15 -1.94 2.05
C ALA A 36 1.65 -1.60 2.10
N VAL A 37 0.77 -2.60 1.90
CA VAL A 37 -0.69 -2.45 1.95
C VAL A 37 -1.15 -1.91 3.32
N PHE A 38 -0.75 -2.54 4.42
CA PHE A 38 -1.16 -2.10 5.76
C PHE A 38 -0.60 -0.72 6.12
N SER A 39 0.62 -0.40 5.68
CA SER A 39 1.20 0.93 5.89
C SER A 39 0.45 2.00 5.08
N THR A 40 0.07 1.70 3.85
CA THR A 40 -0.74 2.60 3.01
C THR A 40 -2.14 2.79 3.59
N THR A 41 -2.86 1.70 3.86
CA THR A 41 -4.27 1.79 4.29
C THR A 41 -4.44 2.42 5.67
N ILE A 42 -3.53 2.11 6.62
CA ILE A 42 -3.65 2.64 7.99
C ILE A 42 -3.08 4.05 8.08
N TYR A 43 -1.87 4.26 7.56
CA TYR A 43 -1.20 5.54 7.75
C TYR A 43 -1.51 6.55 6.65
N LEU A 44 -1.16 6.28 5.38
CA LEU A 44 -1.37 7.26 4.31
C LEU A 44 -2.85 7.59 4.13
N HIS A 45 -3.68 6.56 4.07
CA HIS A 45 -5.08 6.69 3.74
C HIS A 45 -5.92 7.15 4.95
N ARG A 46 -6.08 6.30 5.97
CA ARG A 46 -6.98 6.60 7.10
C ARG A 46 -6.43 7.67 8.02
N CYS A 47 -5.11 7.67 8.31
CA CYS A 47 -4.52 8.63 9.25
C CYS A 47 -4.18 9.96 8.57
N ALA A 48 -3.26 9.99 7.62
CA ALA A 48 -2.72 11.22 7.05
C ALA A 48 -3.76 11.95 6.18
N THR A 49 -4.47 11.21 5.30
CA THR A 49 -5.41 11.80 4.33
C THR A 49 -6.73 12.18 4.98
N HIS A 50 -7.45 11.21 5.53
CA HIS A 50 -8.85 11.40 5.96
C HIS A 50 -9.02 11.77 7.43
N LYS A 51 -7.94 11.72 8.23
CA LYS A 51 -7.99 11.98 9.67
C LYS A 51 -9.01 11.07 10.38
N ALA A 52 -9.21 9.87 9.84
CA ALA A 52 -10.09 8.85 10.39
C ALA A 52 -9.54 8.25 11.69
N LEU A 53 -8.23 8.33 11.87
CA LEU A 53 -7.56 8.01 13.13
C LEU A 53 -6.31 8.88 13.32
N ILE A 54 -5.89 9.01 14.57
CA ILE A 54 -4.61 9.62 14.94
C ILE A 54 -3.76 8.51 15.55
N VAL A 55 -2.55 8.33 15.06
CA VAL A 55 -1.61 7.33 15.58
C VAL A 55 -0.52 7.99 16.42
N HIS A 56 0.05 7.23 17.36
CA HIS A 56 1.19 7.66 18.14
C HIS A 56 2.40 7.96 17.21
N PRO A 57 3.23 9.00 17.50
CA PRO A 57 4.37 9.35 16.62
C PRO A 57 5.33 8.19 16.30
N ALA A 58 5.58 7.28 17.24
CA ALA A 58 6.39 6.09 16.97
C ALA A 58 5.77 5.15 15.94
N VAL A 59 4.44 4.99 15.96
CA VAL A 59 3.69 4.18 14.97
C VAL A 59 3.68 4.88 13.61
N GLU A 60 3.50 6.20 13.60
CA GLU A 60 3.61 7.01 12.37
C GLU A 60 4.99 6.83 11.73
N TRP A 61 6.05 6.95 12.54
CA TRP A 61 7.43 6.80 12.07
C TRP A 61 7.69 5.39 11.52
N MET A 62 7.18 4.35 12.18
CA MET A 62 7.27 2.95 11.72
C MET A 62 6.61 2.78 10.35
N PHE A 63 5.40 3.32 10.15
CA PHE A 63 4.72 3.23 8.86
C PHE A 63 5.43 4.03 7.76
N LYS A 64 5.90 5.24 8.06
CA LYS A 64 6.70 6.04 7.12
C LYS A 64 7.97 5.29 6.68
N PHE A 65 8.66 4.67 7.62
CA PHE A 65 9.87 3.89 7.34
C PHE A 65 9.56 2.65 6.47
N ALA A 66 8.49 1.91 6.81
CA ALA A 66 8.04 0.79 5.99
C ALA A 66 7.68 1.21 4.56
N LEU A 67 6.91 2.29 4.39
CA LEU A 67 6.56 2.85 3.09
C LEU A 67 7.78 3.29 2.29
N TRP A 68 8.73 3.96 2.94
CA TRP A 68 9.97 4.41 2.31
C TRP A 68 10.77 3.23 1.75
N LEU A 69 10.91 2.14 2.51
CA LEU A 69 11.64 0.94 2.09
C LEU A 69 10.91 0.13 1.00
N THR A 70 9.57 0.09 1.03
CA THR A 70 8.80 -0.85 0.21
C THR A 70 8.14 -0.19 -1.01
N THR A 71 7.76 1.08 -0.92
CA THR A 71 7.00 1.76 -1.99
C THR A 71 7.65 3.05 -2.48
N GLY A 72 8.52 3.67 -1.67
CA GLY A 72 9.10 4.98 -1.96
C GLY A 72 8.09 6.14 -1.96
N GLN A 73 6.87 5.93 -1.44
CA GLN A 73 5.81 6.95 -1.45
C GLN A 73 6.08 8.08 -0.44
N CYS A 74 5.94 9.32 -0.89
CA CYS A 74 5.99 10.52 -0.07
C CYS A 74 4.60 10.81 0.52
N THR A 75 4.52 11.01 1.83
CA THR A 75 3.25 11.25 2.52
C THR A 75 2.49 12.45 1.96
N LYS A 76 3.16 13.59 1.78
CA LYS A 76 2.52 14.84 1.33
C LYS A 76 1.96 14.71 -0.09
N GLU A 77 2.73 14.13 -0.99
CA GLU A 77 2.33 13.89 -2.38
C GLU A 77 1.14 12.93 -2.47
N TRP A 78 1.21 11.81 -1.74
CA TRP A 78 0.14 10.81 -1.75
C TRP A 78 -1.18 11.39 -1.23
N VAL A 79 -1.12 12.11 -0.12
CA VAL A 79 -2.28 12.80 0.47
C VAL A 79 -2.89 13.79 -0.51
N ALA A 80 -2.06 14.56 -1.21
CA ALA A 80 -2.53 15.56 -2.17
C ALA A 80 -3.30 14.92 -3.33
N VAL A 81 -2.73 13.91 -3.96
CA VAL A 81 -3.36 13.21 -5.10
C VAL A 81 -4.66 12.56 -4.66
N HIS A 82 -4.66 11.87 -3.52
CA HIS A 82 -5.84 11.17 -3.03
C HIS A 82 -6.98 12.12 -2.60
N ARG A 83 -6.65 13.24 -1.94
CA ARG A 83 -7.66 14.27 -1.61
C ARG A 83 -8.21 14.97 -2.85
N LYS A 84 -7.40 15.16 -3.87
CA LYS A 84 -7.88 15.69 -5.16
C LYS A 84 -8.83 14.71 -5.82
N HIS A 85 -8.52 13.40 -5.80
CA HIS A 85 -9.43 12.37 -6.27
C HIS A 85 -10.79 12.44 -5.53
N HIS A 86 -10.80 12.52 -4.20
CA HIS A 86 -12.04 12.66 -3.43
C HIS A 86 -12.81 13.96 -3.71
N ALA A 87 -12.12 15.03 -4.07
CA ALA A 87 -12.76 16.31 -4.40
C ALA A 87 -13.44 16.31 -5.79
N PHE A 88 -12.98 15.44 -6.69
CA PHE A 88 -13.44 15.38 -8.09
C PHE A 88 -13.77 13.95 -8.53
N THR A 89 -14.13 13.08 -7.62
CA THR A 89 -14.29 11.63 -7.90
C THR A 89 -15.12 11.38 -9.15
N ASP A 90 -14.49 10.83 -10.19
CA ASP A 90 -15.08 10.50 -11.49
C ASP A 90 -15.64 11.71 -12.29
N GLU A 91 -15.24 12.92 -11.95
CA GLU A 91 -15.56 14.18 -12.60
C GLU A 91 -14.31 14.85 -13.19
N GLU A 92 -14.50 15.90 -13.98
CA GLU A 92 -13.39 16.69 -14.53
C GLU A 92 -12.51 17.23 -13.40
N GLY A 93 -11.21 16.93 -13.44
CA GLY A 93 -10.25 17.24 -12.39
C GLY A 93 -9.79 16.04 -11.57
N ASP A 94 -10.46 14.88 -11.67
CA ASP A 94 -9.99 13.64 -11.04
C ASP A 94 -8.64 13.21 -11.66
N PRO A 95 -7.58 12.99 -10.85
CA PRO A 95 -6.27 12.62 -11.37
C PRO A 95 -6.24 11.28 -12.12
N HIS A 96 -7.18 10.34 -11.85
CA HIS A 96 -7.13 8.99 -12.38
C HIS A 96 -8.50 8.28 -12.52
N SER A 97 -9.53 9.01 -12.92
CA SER A 97 -10.85 8.41 -13.13
C SER A 97 -10.86 7.41 -14.28
N PRO A 98 -11.28 6.14 -14.06
CA PRO A 98 -11.44 5.18 -15.15
C PRO A 98 -12.62 5.52 -16.09
N LYS A 99 -13.54 6.36 -15.67
CA LYS A 99 -14.66 6.84 -16.50
C LYS A 99 -14.22 7.89 -17.53
N LEU A 100 -13.27 8.74 -17.15
CA LEU A 100 -12.76 9.82 -18.01
C LEU A 100 -11.57 9.34 -18.87
N GLU A 101 -10.62 8.67 -18.24
CA GLU A 101 -9.37 8.24 -18.89
C GLU A 101 -9.49 6.87 -19.58
N GLY A 102 -10.50 6.07 -19.20
CA GLY A 102 -10.71 4.71 -19.68
C GLY A 102 -10.15 3.66 -18.72
N PHE A 103 -10.93 2.59 -18.48
CA PHE A 103 -10.66 1.54 -17.49
C PHE A 103 -9.26 0.94 -17.60
N TRP A 104 -8.85 0.46 -18.76
CA TRP A 104 -7.57 -0.22 -18.94
C TRP A 104 -6.37 0.69 -18.71
N LYS A 105 -6.48 1.97 -19.06
CA LYS A 105 -5.43 2.94 -18.84
C LYS A 105 -5.21 3.19 -17.34
N VAL A 106 -6.29 3.31 -16.56
CA VAL A 106 -6.18 3.49 -15.11
C VAL A 106 -5.76 2.19 -14.44
N GLN A 107 -6.36 1.04 -14.83
CA GLN A 107 -6.05 -0.25 -14.22
C GLN A 107 -4.56 -0.62 -14.32
N PHE A 108 -3.89 -0.31 -15.42
CA PHE A 108 -2.47 -0.64 -15.59
C PHE A 108 -1.54 0.58 -15.59
N GLY A 109 -2.09 1.78 -15.67
CA GLY A 109 -1.32 3.02 -15.75
C GLY A 109 -1.49 3.97 -14.57
N ASN A 110 -2.18 3.58 -13.49
CA ASN A 110 -2.44 4.44 -12.34
C ASN A 110 -1.18 5.16 -11.81
N VAL A 111 -0.05 4.47 -11.77
CA VAL A 111 1.21 5.05 -11.33
C VAL A 111 1.67 6.22 -12.20
N PHE A 112 1.41 6.19 -13.50
CA PHE A 112 1.79 7.29 -14.41
C PHE A 112 0.90 8.51 -14.20
N TYR A 113 -0.39 8.31 -13.90
CA TYR A 113 -1.30 9.38 -13.52
C TYR A 113 -0.88 10.01 -12.19
N TYR A 114 -0.53 9.19 -11.19
CA TYR A 114 0.01 9.65 -9.93
C TYR A 114 1.28 10.50 -10.13
N VAL A 115 2.28 9.97 -10.88
CA VAL A 115 3.54 10.68 -11.15
C VAL A 115 3.30 11.96 -11.96
N ARG A 116 2.32 11.99 -12.86
CA ARG A 116 1.91 13.20 -13.58
C ARG A 116 1.40 14.25 -12.59
N GLU A 117 0.53 13.83 -11.69
CA GLU A 117 -0.16 14.73 -10.76
C GLU A 117 0.77 15.37 -9.74
N ILE A 118 1.71 14.62 -9.15
CA ILE A 118 2.66 15.15 -8.16
C ILE A 118 3.66 16.18 -8.75
N LYS A 119 3.81 16.25 -10.07
CA LYS A 119 4.60 17.30 -10.73
C LYS A 119 3.95 18.67 -10.67
N HIS A 120 2.65 18.73 -10.40
CA HIS A 120 1.90 19.96 -10.19
C HIS A 120 2.04 20.38 -8.71
N THR A 121 3.07 21.18 -8.42
CA THR A 121 3.40 21.60 -7.03
C THR A 121 2.29 22.40 -6.37
N ASP A 122 1.51 23.17 -7.14
CA ASP A 122 0.32 23.87 -6.70
C ASP A 122 -0.77 22.92 -6.19
N VAL A 123 -0.94 21.75 -6.81
CA VAL A 123 -1.85 20.70 -6.36
C VAL A 123 -1.39 20.13 -5.02
N VAL A 124 -0.09 19.82 -4.89
CA VAL A 124 0.48 19.30 -3.65
C VAL A 124 0.31 20.29 -2.51
N GLU A 125 0.62 21.58 -2.75
CA GLU A 125 0.44 22.62 -1.75
C GLU A 125 -1.03 22.89 -1.40
N ARG A 126 -1.93 22.81 -2.37
CA ARG A 126 -3.38 23.04 -2.15
C ARG A 126 -4.03 21.94 -1.32
N TYR A 127 -3.80 20.68 -1.69
CA TYR A 127 -4.53 19.54 -1.10
C TYR A 127 -3.84 18.91 0.12
N ALA A 128 -2.55 19.19 0.33
CA ALA A 128 -1.79 18.68 1.48
C ALA A 128 -1.13 19.77 2.34
N ARG A 129 -1.68 21.00 2.35
CA ARG A 129 -1.15 22.15 3.10
C ARG A 129 -1.04 21.94 4.62
N ASP A 130 -1.87 21.04 5.16
CA ASP A 130 -1.88 20.66 6.58
C ASP A 130 -0.86 19.58 6.94
N ILE A 131 -0.26 18.94 5.94
CA ILE A 131 0.80 17.94 6.14
C ILE A 131 2.11 18.67 6.36
N LYS A 132 2.53 18.71 7.63
CA LYS A 132 3.78 19.34 8.03
C LYS A 132 4.93 18.35 7.91
N GLU A 133 5.95 18.74 7.18
CA GLU A 133 7.14 17.93 6.96
C GLU A 133 8.22 18.28 7.98
N GLY A 134 8.61 17.31 8.78
CA GLY A 134 9.73 17.38 9.70
C GLY A 134 11.08 17.24 8.98
N TRP A 135 12.16 17.22 9.75
CA TRP A 135 13.51 17.02 9.20
C TRP A 135 13.65 15.67 8.48
N TRP A 136 13.12 14.59 9.09
CA TRP A 136 13.15 13.24 8.53
C TRP A 136 12.34 13.13 7.23
N ASP A 137 11.21 13.78 7.15
CA ASP A 137 10.41 13.79 5.91
C ASP A 137 11.22 14.39 4.77
N ARG A 138 11.78 15.60 4.96
CA ARG A 138 12.52 16.32 3.91
C ARG A 138 13.83 15.65 3.50
N HIS A 139 14.54 15.01 4.43
CA HIS A 139 15.89 14.52 4.17
C HIS A 139 15.97 13.01 3.92
N VAL A 140 14.95 12.25 4.36
CA VAL A 140 14.94 10.79 4.24
C VAL A 140 13.69 10.31 3.52
N PHE A 141 12.49 10.50 4.08
CA PHE A 141 11.29 9.85 3.57
C PHE A 141 10.82 10.37 2.20
N ASN A 142 11.08 11.64 1.88
CA ASN A 142 10.78 12.20 0.55
C ASN A 142 11.80 11.81 -0.53
N ARG A 143 12.84 11.05 -0.17
CA ARG A 143 13.79 10.46 -1.12
C ARG A 143 13.38 9.02 -1.44
N GLY A 144 12.23 8.86 -2.10
CA GLY A 144 11.61 7.56 -2.34
C GLY A 144 12.52 6.57 -3.06
N LEU A 145 13.23 6.99 -4.12
CA LEU A 145 14.17 6.14 -4.84
C LEU A 145 15.30 5.63 -3.92
N LEU A 146 15.82 6.48 -3.04
CA LEU A 146 16.82 6.07 -2.05
C LEU A 146 16.25 4.98 -1.12
N GLY A 147 14.99 5.14 -0.67
CA GLY A 147 14.30 4.16 0.13
C GLY A 147 14.19 2.80 -0.55
N LEU A 148 13.77 2.78 -1.80
CA LEU A 148 13.67 1.55 -2.59
C LEU A 148 15.04 0.87 -2.80
N VAL A 149 16.10 1.64 -3.04
CA VAL A 149 17.46 1.12 -3.15
C VAL A 149 17.91 0.50 -1.81
N VAL A 150 17.72 1.21 -0.71
CA VAL A 150 18.07 0.72 0.65
C VAL A 150 17.25 -0.53 1.00
N GLY A 151 15.93 -0.50 0.77
CA GLY A 151 15.04 -1.63 1.05
C GLY A 151 15.40 -2.88 0.22
N THR A 152 15.63 -2.71 -1.08
CA THR A 152 16.05 -3.83 -1.95
C THR A 152 17.43 -4.36 -1.57
N SER A 153 18.38 -3.48 -1.23
CA SER A 153 19.72 -3.89 -0.78
C SER A 153 19.64 -4.66 0.54
N ALA A 154 18.87 -4.19 1.51
CA ALA A 154 18.65 -4.88 2.77
C ALA A 154 17.98 -6.26 2.56
N LEU A 155 17.00 -6.35 1.66
CA LEU A 155 16.38 -7.61 1.27
C LEU A 155 17.40 -8.58 0.68
N CYS A 156 18.25 -8.13 -0.25
CA CYS A 156 19.30 -8.93 -0.86
C CYS A 156 20.34 -9.40 0.17
N LEU A 157 20.71 -8.54 1.11
CA LEU A 157 21.65 -8.90 2.18
C LEU A 157 21.04 -9.92 3.15
N VAL A 158 19.83 -9.72 3.62
CA VAL A 158 19.21 -10.54 4.66
C VAL A 158 18.61 -11.82 4.07
N VAL A 159 17.72 -11.70 3.10
CA VAL A 159 17.02 -12.84 2.51
C VAL A 159 17.90 -13.51 1.47
N GLY A 160 18.62 -12.74 0.66
CA GLY A 160 19.51 -13.25 -0.37
C GLY A 160 20.69 -14.06 0.17
N SER A 161 21.15 -13.79 1.40
CA SER A 161 22.16 -14.64 2.07
C SER A 161 21.65 -16.05 2.42
N VAL A 162 20.34 -16.21 2.53
CA VAL A 162 19.70 -17.50 2.88
C VAL A 162 19.22 -18.26 1.65
N ILE A 163 18.51 -17.59 0.73
CA ILE A 163 17.90 -18.24 -0.43
C ILE A 163 18.58 -17.93 -1.76
N GLY A 164 19.58 -17.05 -1.77
CA GLY A 164 20.27 -16.56 -2.98
C GLY A 164 19.74 -15.20 -3.44
N VAL A 165 20.64 -14.33 -3.89
CA VAL A 165 20.35 -12.93 -4.26
C VAL A 165 19.32 -12.80 -5.39
N TRP A 166 19.37 -13.68 -6.39
CA TRP A 166 18.42 -13.65 -7.51
C TRP A 166 16.98 -13.95 -7.07
N TRP A 167 16.80 -14.82 -6.07
CA TRP A 167 15.51 -15.12 -5.49
C TRP A 167 14.97 -13.96 -4.63
N ALA A 168 15.86 -13.25 -3.94
CA ALA A 168 15.49 -12.03 -3.22
C ALA A 168 15.08 -10.90 -4.19
N LEU A 169 15.81 -10.74 -5.31
CA LEU A 169 15.44 -9.80 -6.37
C LEU A 169 14.10 -10.18 -7.05
N LEU A 170 13.85 -11.46 -7.27
CA LEU A 170 12.55 -11.94 -7.76
C LEU A 170 11.44 -11.57 -6.81
N ALA A 171 11.64 -11.75 -5.50
CA ALA A 171 10.66 -11.35 -4.49
C ALA A 171 10.37 -9.83 -4.51
N ALA A 172 11.41 -8.99 -4.65
CA ALA A 172 11.26 -7.55 -4.80
C ALA A 172 10.49 -7.18 -6.08
N GLY A 173 10.80 -7.84 -7.20
CA GLY A 173 10.12 -7.63 -8.48
C GLY A 173 8.63 -8.01 -8.43
N ILE A 174 8.30 -9.16 -7.85
CA ILE A 174 6.90 -9.60 -7.64
C ILE A 174 6.18 -8.59 -6.75
N HIS A 175 6.79 -8.17 -5.63
CA HIS A 175 6.23 -7.14 -4.76
C HIS A 175 5.92 -5.85 -5.53
N ALA A 176 6.88 -5.31 -6.29
CA ALA A 176 6.70 -4.06 -7.03
C ALA A 176 5.57 -4.16 -8.06
N VAL A 177 5.54 -5.24 -8.86
CA VAL A 177 4.50 -5.46 -9.88
C VAL A 177 3.13 -5.62 -9.22
N MET A 178 3.01 -6.48 -8.22
CA MET A 178 1.72 -6.75 -7.58
C MET A 178 1.19 -5.53 -6.82
N TYR A 179 2.04 -4.83 -6.08
CA TYR A 179 1.61 -3.66 -5.32
C TYR A 179 1.20 -2.51 -6.25
N VAL A 180 2.04 -2.14 -7.22
CA VAL A 180 1.84 -0.95 -8.06
C VAL A 180 0.78 -1.17 -9.13
N PHE A 181 0.90 -2.25 -9.92
CA PHE A 181 0.09 -2.44 -11.13
C PHE A 181 -1.16 -3.31 -10.92
N VAL A 182 -1.21 -4.08 -9.83
CA VAL A 182 -2.37 -4.93 -9.56
C VAL A 182 -3.19 -4.37 -8.40
N LEU A 183 -2.66 -4.33 -7.18
CA LEU A 183 -3.48 -4.00 -6.01
C LEU A 183 -3.83 -2.52 -5.94
N SER A 184 -2.84 -1.62 -5.99
CA SER A 184 -3.06 -0.17 -5.93
C SER A 184 -3.92 0.32 -7.11
N SER A 185 -3.61 -0.12 -8.32
CA SER A 185 -4.38 0.24 -9.51
C SER A 185 -5.81 -0.28 -9.49
N SER A 186 -6.07 -1.45 -8.87
CA SER A 186 -7.43 -2.00 -8.78
C SER A 186 -8.34 -1.20 -7.87
N ILE A 187 -7.80 -0.48 -6.88
CA ILE A 187 -8.63 0.43 -6.06
C ILE A 187 -9.17 1.58 -6.92
N ASN A 188 -8.32 2.19 -7.73
CA ASN A 188 -8.72 3.32 -8.57
C ASN A 188 -9.39 2.88 -9.89
N GLY A 189 -9.06 1.69 -10.42
CA GLY A 189 -9.65 1.13 -11.63
C GLY A 189 -10.91 0.31 -11.36
N LEU A 190 -10.74 -0.92 -10.82
CA LEU A 190 -11.84 -1.86 -10.62
C LEU A 190 -12.92 -1.32 -9.68
N CYS A 191 -12.55 -0.71 -8.54
CA CYS A 191 -13.53 -0.21 -7.57
C CYS A 191 -14.29 1.05 -8.01
N HIS A 192 -13.97 1.63 -9.18
CA HIS A 192 -14.79 2.65 -9.85
C HIS A 192 -15.48 2.12 -11.11
N HIS A 193 -15.39 0.81 -11.39
CA HIS A 193 -15.93 0.21 -12.59
C HIS A 193 -16.92 -0.93 -12.33
N VAL A 194 -16.56 -1.89 -11.47
CA VAL A 194 -17.38 -3.08 -11.16
C VAL A 194 -17.49 -3.31 -9.65
N GLY A 195 -18.60 -3.88 -9.19
CA GLY A 195 -18.82 -4.24 -7.80
C GLY A 195 -20.21 -3.87 -7.31
N TYR A 196 -20.47 -4.08 -6.03
CA TYR A 196 -21.74 -3.71 -5.40
C TYR A 196 -21.60 -2.38 -4.63
N LYS A 197 -22.75 -1.77 -4.30
CA LYS A 197 -22.81 -0.51 -3.56
C LYS A 197 -23.66 -0.66 -2.30
N ASN A 198 -23.27 0.06 -1.27
CA ASN A 198 -24.05 0.28 -0.05
C ASN A 198 -24.55 1.72 0.03
N PHE A 199 -23.86 2.66 -0.60
CA PHE A 199 -24.11 4.09 -0.58
C PHE A 199 -24.19 4.66 -1.99
N ASP A 200 -24.91 5.76 -2.15
CA ASP A 200 -25.05 6.45 -3.43
C ASP A 200 -23.82 7.33 -3.71
N ASN A 201 -22.84 6.73 -4.36
CA ASN A 201 -21.65 7.37 -4.92
C ASN A 201 -21.16 6.56 -6.12
N THR A 202 -20.08 7.01 -6.78
CA THR A 202 -19.61 6.39 -8.01
C THR A 202 -18.72 5.17 -7.79
N ALA A 203 -18.12 5.03 -6.61
CA ALA A 203 -17.29 3.89 -6.24
C ALA A 203 -18.11 2.62 -5.97
N THR A 204 -17.45 1.47 -5.93
CA THR A 204 -18.04 0.14 -5.69
C THR A 204 -17.23 -0.64 -4.66
N ASN A 205 -17.84 -1.71 -4.13
CA ASN A 205 -17.20 -2.64 -3.19
C ASN A 205 -16.87 -3.96 -3.88
N ILE A 206 -15.66 -4.50 -3.62
CA ILE A 206 -15.23 -5.83 -4.08
C ILE A 206 -14.63 -6.58 -2.88
N ARG A 207 -15.35 -7.54 -2.31
CA ARG A 207 -14.95 -8.23 -1.07
C ARG A 207 -13.61 -8.94 -1.17
N LEU A 208 -13.36 -9.65 -2.28
CA LEU A 208 -12.08 -10.34 -2.47
C LEU A 208 -10.91 -9.35 -2.53
N LEU A 209 -11.09 -8.23 -3.22
CA LEU A 209 -10.07 -7.19 -3.27
C LEU A 209 -9.85 -6.57 -1.88
N ALA A 210 -10.91 -6.38 -1.09
CA ALA A 210 -10.78 -5.88 0.28
C ALA A 210 -9.90 -6.78 1.15
N LEU A 211 -9.99 -8.11 1.01
CA LEU A 211 -9.12 -9.04 1.75
C LEU A 211 -7.65 -8.85 1.41
N LEU A 212 -7.33 -8.60 0.15
CA LEU A 212 -5.95 -8.45 -0.34
C LEU A 212 -5.37 -7.06 -0.09
N THR A 213 -6.23 -6.05 0.09
CA THR A 213 -5.84 -4.64 0.15
C THR A 213 -6.12 -3.98 1.50
N GLY A 214 -6.19 -4.76 2.59
CA GLY A 214 -6.39 -4.21 3.93
C GLY A 214 -7.70 -3.43 4.10
N GLY A 215 -8.75 -3.81 3.37
CA GLY A 215 -10.06 -3.18 3.40
C GLY A 215 -10.34 -2.17 2.28
N GLU A 216 -9.34 -1.74 1.52
CA GLU A 216 -9.49 -0.71 0.47
C GLU A 216 -10.50 -1.09 -0.62
N GLY A 217 -10.69 -2.40 -0.89
CA GLY A 217 -11.72 -2.89 -1.81
C GLY A 217 -13.17 -2.66 -1.33
N LEU A 218 -13.40 -2.18 -0.10
CA LEU A 218 -14.70 -1.65 0.37
C LEU A 218 -14.83 -0.16 0.03
N HIS A 219 -14.57 0.18 -1.21
CA HIS A 219 -14.29 1.52 -1.67
C HIS A 219 -15.55 2.41 -1.73
N ASN A 220 -16.71 1.83 -2.04
CA ASN A 220 -17.99 2.53 -1.96
C ASN A 220 -18.32 2.96 -0.53
N ASN A 221 -18.04 2.10 0.45
CA ASN A 221 -18.25 2.44 1.86
C ASN A 221 -17.30 3.57 2.27
N HIS A 222 -16.04 3.48 1.83
CA HIS A 222 -15.04 4.50 2.09
C HIS A 222 -15.43 5.86 1.47
N HIS A 223 -15.85 5.90 0.19
CA HIS A 223 -16.32 7.14 -0.45
C HIS A 223 -17.58 7.71 0.19
N GLY A 224 -18.44 6.86 0.76
CA GLY A 224 -19.59 7.31 1.53
C GLY A 224 -19.21 7.95 2.87
N TYR A 225 -18.20 7.38 3.55
CA TYR A 225 -17.77 7.79 4.88
C TYR A 225 -16.24 7.82 5.00
N PRO A 226 -15.56 8.77 4.35
CA PRO A 226 -14.10 8.76 4.25
C PRO A 226 -13.37 8.93 5.60
N ARG A 227 -14.05 9.51 6.58
CA ARG A 227 -13.51 9.67 7.95
C ARG A 227 -13.78 8.49 8.87
N SER A 228 -14.39 7.40 8.39
CA SER A 228 -14.51 6.18 9.18
C SER A 228 -13.19 5.41 9.21
N PRO A 229 -12.67 5.03 10.38
CA PRO A 229 -11.48 4.18 10.48
C PRO A 229 -11.77 2.71 10.14
N LYS A 230 -13.03 2.31 10.03
CA LYS A 230 -13.50 0.98 9.67
C LYS A 230 -14.28 1.06 8.36
N PHE A 231 -13.87 0.31 7.34
CA PHE A 231 -14.50 0.36 6.02
C PHE A 231 -15.64 -0.66 5.85
N SER A 232 -15.65 -1.75 6.63
CA SER A 232 -16.79 -2.66 6.59
C SER A 232 -18.03 -2.04 7.24
N PHE A 233 -19.19 -2.19 6.57
CA PHE A 233 -20.50 -1.73 7.01
C PHE A 233 -21.44 -2.91 7.24
N ARG A 234 -21.59 -3.82 6.26
CA ARG A 234 -22.43 -5.01 6.40
C ARG A 234 -21.71 -6.12 7.16
N ALA A 235 -22.45 -6.98 7.84
CA ALA A 235 -21.90 -8.15 8.56
C ALA A 235 -21.11 -9.12 7.64
N SER A 236 -21.44 -9.13 6.33
CA SER A 236 -20.76 -9.96 5.33
C SER A 236 -19.49 -9.34 4.77
N GLU A 237 -19.09 -8.15 5.23
CA GLU A 237 -17.89 -7.44 4.83
C GLU A 237 -16.81 -7.60 5.89
N PHE A 238 -15.58 -7.77 5.43
CA PHE A 238 -14.42 -7.86 6.31
C PHE A 238 -13.38 -6.81 5.90
N ASP A 239 -12.97 -6.01 6.88
CA ASP A 239 -11.89 -5.03 6.76
C ASP A 239 -10.66 -5.56 7.50
N PRO A 240 -9.63 -6.11 6.80
CA PRO A 240 -8.45 -6.70 7.44
C PRO A 240 -7.63 -5.72 8.28
N ALA A 241 -7.66 -4.41 7.97
CA ALA A 241 -6.93 -3.43 8.77
C ALA A 241 -7.63 -3.13 10.10
N TRP A 242 -8.93 -3.34 10.21
CA TRP A 242 -9.69 -3.00 11.41
C TRP A 242 -9.24 -3.75 12.68
N PRO A 243 -8.95 -5.08 12.67
CA PRO A 243 -8.38 -5.76 13.83
C PRO A 243 -7.04 -5.15 14.31
N LEU A 244 -6.16 -4.78 13.39
CA LEU A 244 -4.89 -4.13 13.74
C LEU A 244 -5.11 -2.73 14.29
N ILE A 245 -6.03 -1.94 13.72
CA ILE A 245 -6.42 -0.62 14.25
C ILE A 245 -6.98 -0.77 15.67
N LYS A 246 -7.86 -1.76 15.92
CA LYS A 246 -8.36 -2.05 17.27
C LYS A 246 -7.24 -2.39 18.24
N LEU A 247 -6.26 -3.18 17.83
CA LEU A 247 -5.10 -3.49 18.67
C LEU A 247 -4.33 -2.21 19.01
N LEU A 248 -4.06 -1.32 18.05
CA LEU A 248 -3.41 -0.04 18.31
C LEU A 248 -4.22 0.85 19.28
N ILE A 249 -5.55 0.82 19.19
CA ILE A 249 -6.43 1.55 20.12
C ILE A 249 -6.33 0.97 21.54
N VAL A 250 -6.39 -0.35 21.69
CA VAL A 250 -6.26 -1.03 23.00
C VAL A 250 -4.91 -0.73 23.64
N LEU A 251 -3.84 -0.71 22.82
CA LEU A 251 -2.48 -0.34 23.28
C LEU A 251 -2.31 1.17 23.51
N LYS A 252 -3.34 1.98 23.31
CA LYS A 252 -3.31 3.46 23.38
C LYS A 252 -2.33 4.10 22.39
N LEU A 253 -2.03 3.39 21.30
CA LEU A 253 -1.18 3.85 20.21
C LEU A 253 -1.97 4.48 19.05
N ALA A 254 -3.30 4.45 19.10
CA ALA A 254 -4.18 5.14 18.16
C ALA A 254 -5.46 5.65 18.84
N LYS A 255 -6.02 6.73 18.28
CA LYS A 255 -7.35 7.25 18.60
C LYS A 255 -8.19 7.29 17.32
N PRO A 256 -9.31 6.55 17.23
CA PRO A 256 -10.17 6.56 16.08
C PRO A 256 -11.06 7.80 16.07
N TYR A 257 -11.52 8.21 14.89
CA TYR A 257 -12.74 8.96 14.69
C TYR A 257 -13.94 8.01 14.80
N LYS A 258 -15.14 8.48 14.49
CA LYS A 258 -16.36 7.66 14.51
C LYS A 258 -16.39 6.64 13.37
N THR A 259 -16.89 5.43 13.63
CA THR A 259 -17.16 4.41 12.60
C THR A 259 -18.37 4.79 11.75
N ILE A 260 -18.63 4.06 10.66
CA ILE A 260 -19.80 4.28 9.79
C ILE A 260 -21.09 4.16 10.62
N GLU A 261 -21.19 3.13 11.44
CA GLU A 261 -22.35 2.87 12.29
C GLU A 261 -22.61 4.01 13.28
N GLU A 262 -21.54 4.59 13.85
CA GLU A 262 -21.63 5.72 14.79
C GLU A 262 -21.91 7.07 14.11
N ILE A 263 -21.62 7.20 12.81
CA ILE A 263 -21.91 8.43 12.04
C ILE A 263 -23.33 8.38 11.48
N ALA A 264 -23.79 7.18 11.10
CA ALA A 264 -25.11 6.98 10.51
C ALA A 264 -26.26 6.86 11.54
N ALA A 265 -25.93 6.68 12.83
CA ALA A 265 -26.89 6.68 13.94
C ALA A 265 -27.22 8.09 14.39
#